data_012b7bc6f4273b13697f20ae2e2ca71d
#
_entry.id   012b7bc6f4273b13697f20ae2e2ca71d
#
_cell.length_a   1.000
_cell.length_b   1.000
_cell.length_c   1.000
_cell.angle_alpha   90.00
_cell.angle_beta   90.00
_cell.angle_gamma   90.00
#
_symmetry.space_group_name_H-M   'P 1'
#
loop_
_entity.id
_entity.type
_entity.pdbx_description
1 polymer ?
#
loop_
_entity_poly.entity_id
_entity_poly.type
_entity_poly.pdbx_seq_one_letter_code
_entity_poly.pdbx_strand_id
1 'polypeptide(L)'
;SPGNLYYHYRSKEKIVEDLFAAFRTEIEETLTAPELRLPDAEDCWLFLHLVFEAIWKYRFIYRDINELIARYRCVETQFKRILAHKIRVAREIMTGLARAGQMKATPGEIALLAENMALVATYWLSFEFARNPRAAQDGHGLGRGVFQVLALAAPYLAPRERELLDQLATRYAN
;
A
#
# COMPACT_ATOMS: atom_id res chain seq x y z
N SER A 1 -25.13 3.83 20.92
CA SER A 1 -26.50 3.49 20.54
C SER A 1 -26.76 3.94 19.11
N PRO A 2 -27.52 3.17 18.29
CA PRO A 2 -27.86 3.58 16.91
C PRO A 2 -28.45 4.98 16.82
N GLY A 3 -29.26 5.40 17.79
CA GLY A 3 -29.86 6.74 17.84
C GLY A 3 -28.86 7.89 17.93
N ASN A 4 -27.71 7.67 18.56
CA ASN A 4 -26.65 8.68 18.65
C ASN A 4 -25.92 8.87 17.31
N LEU A 5 -25.80 7.83 16.52
CA LEU A 5 -25.20 7.88 15.19
C LEU A 5 -26.07 8.72 14.22
N TYR A 6 -27.38 8.56 14.25
CA TYR A 6 -28.32 9.35 13.43
C TYR A 6 -28.41 10.82 13.84
N TYR A 7 -28.06 11.16 15.08
CA TYR A 7 -27.97 12.55 15.51
C TYR A 7 -26.79 13.29 14.87
N HIS A 8 -25.66 12.59 14.66
CA HIS A 8 -24.45 13.17 14.09
C HIS A 8 -24.38 13.04 12.56
N TYR A 9 -25.03 12.04 11.96
CA TYR A 9 -24.96 11.78 10.54
C TYR A 9 -26.35 11.72 9.89
N ARG A 10 -26.58 12.65 8.97
CA ARG A 10 -27.87 12.78 8.27
C ARG A 10 -28.12 11.67 7.25
N SER A 11 -27.06 10.96 6.79
CA SER A 11 -27.17 9.86 5.85
C SER A 11 -26.01 8.88 5.97
N LYS A 12 -26.18 7.67 5.45
CA LYS A 12 -25.13 6.65 5.35
C LYS A 12 -23.99 7.11 4.43
N GLU A 13 -24.31 7.86 3.38
CA GLU A 13 -23.37 8.46 2.46
C GLU A 13 -22.40 9.38 3.20
N LYS A 14 -22.92 10.22 4.11
CA LYS A 14 -22.07 11.14 4.89
C LYS A 14 -21.10 10.41 5.80
N ILE A 15 -21.51 9.30 6.40
CA ILE A 15 -20.61 8.45 7.20
C ILE A 15 -19.47 7.92 6.34
N VAL A 16 -19.79 7.39 5.16
CA VAL A 16 -18.78 6.86 4.23
C VAL A 16 -17.82 7.96 3.77
N GLU A 17 -18.33 9.14 3.42
CA GLU A 17 -17.51 10.29 3.02
C GLU A 17 -16.52 10.70 4.11
N ASP A 18 -16.97 10.82 5.36
CA ASP A 18 -16.12 11.27 6.48
C ASP A 18 -15.07 10.21 6.85
N LEU A 19 -15.45 8.92 6.86
CA LEU A 19 -14.51 7.81 7.05
C LEU A 19 -13.47 7.75 5.93
N PHE A 20 -13.91 7.95 4.69
CA PHE A 20 -13.00 7.96 3.55
C PHE A 20 -12.10 9.19 3.52
N ALA A 21 -12.58 10.34 3.98
CA ALA A 21 -11.77 11.55 4.10
C ALA A 21 -10.64 11.36 5.13
N ALA A 22 -10.93 10.75 6.29
CA ALA A 22 -9.92 10.42 7.29
C ALA A 22 -8.86 9.45 6.73
N PHE A 23 -9.29 8.39 6.05
CA PHE A 23 -8.40 7.47 5.36
C PHE A 23 -7.50 8.17 4.34
N ARG A 24 -8.10 9.02 3.50
CA ARG A 24 -7.36 9.75 2.47
C ARG A 24 -6.26 10.60 3.09
N THR A 25 -6.56 11.37 4.12
CA THR A 25 -5.55 12.21 4.79
C THR A 25 -4.38 11.36 5.27
N GLU A 26 -4.63 10.28 5.98
CA GLU A 26 -3.59 9.45 6.55
C GLU A 26 -2.76 8.72 5.48
N ILE A 27 -3.40 8.19 4.42
CA ILE A 27 -2.65 7.49 3.37
C ILE A 27 -1.84 8.48 2.50
N GLU A 28 -2.34 9.69 2.26
CA GLU A 28 -1.61 10.73 1.54
C GLU A 28 -0.39 11.20 2.34
N GLU A 29 -0.52 11.40 3.65
CA GLU A 29 0.60 11.70 4.56
C GLU A 29 1.64 10.57 4.57
N THR A 30 1.19 9.32 4.69
CA THR A 30 2.07 8.14 4.66
C THR A 30 2.81 8.02 3.32
N LEU A 31 2.15 8.35 2.20
CA LEU A 31 2.74 8.31 0.86
C LEU A 31 3.68 9.49 0.57
N THR A 32 3.79 10.46 1.48
CA THR A 32 4.77 11.53 1.33
C THR A 32 6.16 10.95 1.59
N ALA A 33 6.89 10.67 0.51
CA ALA A 33 8.26 10.13 0.60
C ALA A 33 9.17 11.13 1.31
N PRO A 34 10.13 10.67 2.13
CA PRO A 34 11.12 11.55 2.72
C PRO A 34 11.95 12.22 1.61
N GLU A 35 11.80 13.53 1.45
CA GLU A 35 12.42 14.33 0.38
C GLU A 35 13.94 14.51 0.53
N LEU A 36 14.56 14.01 1.61
CA LEU A 36 15.86 14.49 2.07
C LEU A 36 17.08 13.65 1.69
N ARG A 37 16.90 12.41 1.18
CA ARG A 37 18.01 11.57 0.70
C ARG A 37 17.52 10.53 -0.31
N LEU A 38 18.46 9.99 -1.09
CA LEU A 38 18.17 8.83 -1.93
C LEU A 38 17.77 7.65 -1.00
N PRO A 39 16.59 7.05 -1.20
CA PRO A 39 16.13 5.95 -0.36
C PRO A 39 17.05 4.75 -0.53
N ASP A 40 17.41 4.11 0.57
CA ASP A 40 18.02 2.79 0.56
C ASP A 40 16.98 1.67 0.75
N ALA A 41 17.44 0.43 0.76
CA ALA A 41 16.52 -0.71 0.85
C ALA A 41 15.81 -0.79 2.22
N GLU A 42 16.44 -0.31 3.31
CA GLU A 42 15.83 -0.26 4.64
C GLU A 42 14.75 0.82 4.70
N ASP A 43 14.99 1.98 4.08
CA ASP A 43 13.99 3.04 3.95
C ASP A 43 12.77 2.56 3.15
N CYS A 44 13.00 1.85 2.05
CA CYS A 44 11.93 1.27 1.24
C CYS A 44 11.10 0.26 2.02
N TRP A 45 11.75 -0.58 2.84
CA TRP A 45 11.07 -1.54 3.70
C TRP A 45 10.20 -0.83 4.75
N LEU A 46 10.76 0.13 5.48
CA LEU A 46 10.04 0.91 6.48
C LEU A 46 8.86 1.65 5.86
N PHE A 47 9.07 2.30 4.73
CA PHE A 47 8.01 3.00 4.00
C PHE A 47 6.85 2.06 3.64
N LEU A 48 7.14 0.90 3.06
CA LEU A 48 6.11 -0.09 2.74
C LEU A 48 5.40 -0.62 3.98
N HIS A 49 6.12 -0.79 5.08
CA HIS A 49 5.52 -1.21 6.34
C HIS A 49 4.49 -0.19 6.84
N LEU A 50 4.83 1.09 6.85
CA LEU A 50 3.90 2.17 7.21
C LEU A 50 2.68 2.24 6.27
N VAL A 51 2.88 2.04 4.97
CA VAL A 51 1.78 1.96 4.00
C VAL A 51 0.84 0.79 4.33
N PHE A 52 1.39 -0.38 4.67
CA PHE A 52 0.57 -1.55 5.02
C PHE A 52 -0.11 -1.39 6.38
N GLU A 53 0.49 -0.72 7.35
CA GLU A 53 -0.18 -0.36 8.61
C GLU A 53 -1.38 0.57 8.37
N ALA A 54 -1.23 1.60 7.54
CA ALA A 54 -2.34 2.47 7.15
C ALA A 54 -3.44 1.69 6.41
N ILE A 55 -3.07 0.78 5.49
CA ILE A 55 -4.01 -0.12 4.82
C ILE A 55 -4.76 -0.98 5.84
N TRP A 56 -4.07 -1.53 6.83
CA TRP A 56 -4.68 -2.36 7.86
C TRP A 56 -5.63 -1.59 8.77
N LYS A 57 -5.26 -0.41 9.19
CA LYS A 57 -6.11 0.46 9.99
C LYS A 57 -7.45 0.73 9.29
N TYR A 58 -7.42 0.92 7.98
CA TYR A 58 -8.60 1.14 7.13
C TYR A 58 -9.00 -0.11 6.31
N ARG A 59 -8.72 -1.31 6.81
CA ARG A 59 -8.95 -2.58 6.11
C ARG A 59 -10.38 -2.79 5.62
N PHE A 60 -11.36 -2.19 6.28
CA PHE A 60 -12.76 -2.23 5.85
C PHE A 60 -12.97 -1.54 4.49
N ILE A 61 -12.22 -0.46 4.19
CA ILE A 61 -12.24 0.20 2.87
C ILE A 61 -11.65 -0.75 1.82
N TYR A 62 -10.47 -1.31 2.09
CA TYR A 62 -9.77 -2.17 1.12
C TYR A 62 -10.51 -3.48 0.86
N ARG A 63 -11.19 -4.03 1.85
CA ARG A 63 -11.97 -5.25 1.70
C ARG A 63 -13.19 -5.06 0.78
N ASP A 64 -13.86 -3.91 0.91
CA ASP A 64 -15.10 -3.62 0.22
C ASP A 64 -14.92 -2.55 -0.89
N ILE A 65 -13.67 -2.29 -1.31
CA ILE A 65 -13.32 -1.16 -2.17
C ILE A 65 -14.08 -1.13 -3.50
N ASN A 66 -14.29 -2.27 -4.12
CA ASN A 66 -14.99 -2.35 -5.39
C ASN A 66 -16.47 -1.95 -5.24
N GLU A 67 -17.14 -2.36 -4.15
CA GLU A 67 -18.50 -1.95 -3.85
C GLU A 67 -18.56 -0.45 -3.53
N LEU A 68 -17.61 0.04 -2.72
CA LEU A 68 -17.54 1.45 -2.36
C LEU A 68 -17.33 2.36 -3.59
N ILE A 69 -16.45 1.98 -4.50
CA ILE A 69 -16.21 2.68 -5.76
C ILE A 69 -17.46 2.68 -6.64
N ALA A 70 -18.14 1.53 -6.76
CA ALA A 70 -19.33 1.41 -7.59
C ALA A 70 -20.52 2.22 -7.05
N ARG A 71 -20.60 2.39 -5.72
CA ARG A 71 -21.72 3.01 -5.05
C ARG A 71 -21.54 4.50 -4.76
N TYR A 72 -20.30 4.94 -4.47
CA TYR A 72 -20.04 6.31 -4.02
C TYR A 72 -19.03 7.01 -4.95
N ARG A 73 -19.54 7.98 -5.73
CA ARG A 73 -18.73 8.73 -6.69
C ARG A 73 -17.57 9.51 -6.05
N CYS A 74 -17.73 9.99 -4.81
CA CYS A 74 -16.65 10.63 -4.07
C CYS A 74 -15.50 9.66 -3.80
N VAL A 75 -15.81 8.40 -3.41
CA VAL A 75 -14.82 7.35 -3.19
C VAL A 75 -14.12 7.00 -4.51
N GLU A 76 -14.86 6.78 -5.60
CA GLU A 76 -14.30 6.53 -6.93
C GLU A 76 -13.26 7.57 -7.32
N THR A 77 -13.63 8.84 -7.25
CA THR A 77 -12.76 9.95 -7.69
C THR A 77 -11.50 10.04 -6.85
N GLN A 78 -11.64 9.92 -5.53
CA GLN A 78 -10.52 10.08 -4.61
C GLN A 78 -9.62 8.84 -4.58
N PHE A 79 -10.18 7.64 -4.67
CA PHE A 79 -9.38 6.41 -4.69
C PHE A 79 -8.54 6.30 -5.96
N LYS A 80 -9.06 6.75 -7.11
CA LYS A 80 -8.25 6.88 -8.34
C LYS A 80 -7.02 7.77 -8.14
N ARG A 81 -7.16 8.87 -7.39
CA ARG A 81 -6.02 9.75 -7.05
C ARG A 81 -5.01 9.06 -6.14
N ILE A 82 -5.49 8.33 -5.13
CA ILE A 82 -4.63 7.55 -4.23
C ILE A 82 -3.85 6.48 -5.01
N LEU A 83 -4.49 5.76 -5.93
CA LEU A 83 -3.81 4.78 -6.79
C LEU A 83 -2.73 5.43 -7.65
N ALA A 84 -3.06 6.54 -8.32
CA ALA A 84 -2.09 7.29 -9.13
C ALA A 84 -0.91 7.79 -8.27
N HIS A 85 -1.18 8.22 -7.03
CA HIS A 85 -0.15 8.65 -6.08
C HIS A 85 0.75 7.47 -5.67
N LYS A 86 0.19 6.32 -5.30
CA LYS A 86 0.96 5.10 -5.00
C LYS A 86 1.91 4.71 -6.13
N ILE A 87 1.40 4.69 -7.37
CA ILE A 87 2.19 4.36 -8.56
C ILE A 87 3.32 5.37 -8.77
N ARG A 88 3.02 6.67 -8.61
CA ARG A 88 4.02 7.74 -8.75
C ARG A 88 5.14 7.59 -7.72
N VAL A 89 4.80 7.43 -6.43
CA VAL A 89 5.78 7.28 -5.35
C VAL A 89 6.64 6.03 -5.55
N ALA A 90 6.03 4.89 -5.87
CA ALA A 90 6.78 3.68 -6.17
C ALA A 90 7.77 3.88 -7.34
N ARG A 91 7.35 4.58 -8.41
CA ARG A 91 8.21 4.92 -9.55
C ARG A 91 9.36 5.84 -9.15
N GLU A 92 9.10 6.86 -8.34
CA GLU A 92 10.11 7.80 -7.85
C GLU A 92 11.16 7.09 -7.00
N ILE A 93 10.76 6.23 -6.07
CA ILE A 93 11.65 5.42 -5.24
C ILE A 93 12.54 4.52 -6.11
N MET A 94 11.96 3.74 -7.02
CA MET A 94 12.72 2.83 -7.88
C MET A 94 13.65 3.58 -8.84
N THR A 95 13.23 4.74 -9.33
CA THR A 95 14.10 5.61 -10.14
C THR A 95 15.29 6.12 -9.32
N GLY A 96 15.07 6.45 -8.05
CA GLY A 96 16.13 6.81 -7.10
C GLY A 96 17.12 5.68 -6.89
N LEU A 97 16.63 4.46 -6.62
CA LEU A 97 17.47 3.25 -6.47
C LEU A 97 18.29 2.96 -7.74
N ALA A 98 17.69 3.11 -8.91
CA ALA A 98 18.38 2.91 -10.19
C ALA A 98 19.49 3.94 -10.41
N ARG A 99 19.25 5.23 -10.09
CA ARG A 99 20.26 6.29 -10.16
C ARG A 99 21.40 6.08 -9.16
N ALA A 100 21.10 5.52 -7.99
CA ALA A 100 22.11 5.16 -6.97
C ALA A 100 22.89 3.90 -7.31
N GLY A 101 22.58 3.19 -8.41
CA GLY A 101 23.21 1.92 -8.77
C GLY A 101 22.77 0.73 -7.93
N GLN A 102 21.74 0.90 -7.11
CA GLN A 102 21.18 -0.14 -6.24
C GLN A 102 20.15 -1.03 -6.96
N MET A 103 19.72 -0.61 -8.14
CA MET A 103 18.76 -1.29 -8.98
C MET A 103 19.16 -1.19 -10.46
N LYS A 104 18.99 -2.29 -11.21
CA LYS A 104 19.22 -2.32 -12.66
C LYS A 104 17.91 -2.62 -13.36
N ALA A 105 17.18 -1.56 -13.72
CA ALA A 105 15.91 -1.63 -14.43
C ALA A 105 15.79 -0.48 -15.41
N THR A 106 15.19 -0.73 -16.57
CA THR A 106 14.83 0.30 -17.55
C THR A 106 13.65 1.14 -17.09
N PRO A 107 13.45 2.35 -17.62
CA PRO A 107 12.26 3.15 -17.27
C PRO A 107 10.93 2.44 -17.53
N GLY A 108 10.86 1.59 -18.56
CA GLY A 108 9.68 0.78 -18.86
C GLY A 108 9.41 -0.29 -17.80
N GLU A 109 10.45 -0.99 -17.36
CA GLU A 109 10.35 -1.99 -16.26
C GLU A 109 9.95 -1.32 -14.94
N ILE A 110 10.53 -0.16 -14.62
CA ILE A 110 10.16 0.62 -13.44
C ILE A 110 8.67 1.01 -13.47
N ALA A 111 8.15 1.43 -14.65
CA ALA A 111 6.75 1.78 -14.79
C ALA A 111 5.83 0.58 -14.50
N LEU A 112 6.12 -0.59 -15.09
CA LEU A 112 5.35 -1.82 -14.89
C LEU A 112 5.45 -2.32 -13.44
N LEU A 113 6.63 -2.26 -12.83
CA LEU A 113 6.84 -2.64 -11.44
C LEU A 113 6.01 -1.75 -10.50
N ALA A 114 5.99 -0.44 -10.73
CA ALA A 114 5.21 0.49 -9.90
C ALA A 114 3.71 0.17 -9.93
N GLU A 115 3.17 -0.16 -11.10
CA GLU A 115 1.77 -0.59 -11.24
C GLU A 115 1.51 -1.91 -10.52
N ASN A 116 2.39 -2.91 -10.68
CA ASN A 116 2.26 -4.20 -10.00
C ASN A 116 2.37 -4.07 -8.47
N MET A 117 3.28 -3.23 -7.97
CA MET A 117 3.41 -2.95 -6.54
C MET A 117 2.14 -2.30 -5.98
N ALA A 118 1.59 -1.30 -6.68
CA ALA A 118 0.33 -0.67 -6.29
C ALA A 118 -0.84 -1.64 -6.33
N LEU A 119 -0.90 -2.55 -7.33
CA LEU A 119 -1.89 -3.60 -7.44
C LEU A 119 -1.83 -4.56 -6.26
N VAL A 120 -0.64 -5.11 -5.97
CA VAL A 120 -0.45 -6.04 -4.85
C VAL A 120 -0.79 -5.36 -3.53
N ALA A 121 -0.25 -4.17 -3.25
CA ALA A 121 -0.53 -3.45 -2.01
C ALA A 121 -2.02 -3.11 -1.83
N THR A 122 -2.76 -2.89 -2.92
CA THR A 122 -4.18 -2.54 -2.87
C THR A 122 -5.06 -3.75 -2.61
N TYR A 123 -4.78 -4.88 -3.27
CA TYR A 123 -5.64 -6.06 -3.20
C TYR A 123 -5.11 -7.17 -2.31
N TRP A 124 -3.99 -6.96 -1.61
CA TRP A 124 -3.40 -7.95 -0.72
C TRP A 124 -4.36 -8.45 0.35
N LEU A 125 -5.10 -7.54 1.01
CA LEU A 125 -6.06 -7.93 2.05
C LEU A 125 -7.21 -8.78 1.50
N SER A 126 -7.71 -8.46 0.31
CA SER A 126 -8.74 -9.26 -0.36
C SER A 126 -8.22 -10.65 -0.73
N PHE A 127 -6.98 -10.73 -1.21
CA PHE A 127 -6.31 -11.99 -1.51
C PHE A 127 -6.11 -12.85 -0.26
N GLU A 128 -5.61 -12.29 0.83
CA GLU A 128 -5.44 -13.01 2.10
C GLU A 128 -6.78 -13.47 2.68
N PHE A 129 -7.81 -12.64 2.61
CA PHE A 129 -9.15 -13.02 3.03
C PHE A 129 -9.69 -14.18 2.19
N ALA A 130 -9.50 -14.16 0.87
CA ALA A 130 -9.93 -15.27 0.00
C ALA A 130 -9.17 -16.57 0.29
N ARG A 131 -7.87 -16.48 0.63
CA ARG A 131 -7.04 -17.63 0.99
C ARG A 131 -7.41 -18.24 2.34
N ASN A 132 -7.56 -17.40 3.37
CA ASN A 132 -7.84 -17.84 4.73
C ASN A 132 -8.66 -16.79 5.50
N PRO A 133 -9.99 -16.84 5.41
CA PRO A 133 -10.87 -15.84 6.03
C PRO A 133 -10.72 -15.72 7.54
N ARG A 134 -10.31 -16.82 8.22
CA ARG A 134 -10.16 -16.86 9.67
C ARG A 134 -8.86 -16.21 10.14
N ALA A 135 -7.75 -16.47 9.46
CA ALA A 135 -6.44 -15.89 9.78
C ALA A 135 -6.29 -14.41 9.32
N ALA A 136 -7.12 -13.96 8.37
CA ALA A 136 -7.07 -12.59 7.87
C ALA A 136 -7.54 -11.52 8.89
N GLN A 137 -8.03 -11.94 10.06
CA GLN A 137 -8.53 -11.01 11.08
C GLN A 137 -7.45 -10.53 12.05
N ASP A 138 -6.32 -11.21 12.14
CA ASP A 138 -5.31 -11.01 13.20
C ASP A 138 -4.12 -10.13 12.78
N GLY A 139 -4.10 -9.60 11.55
CA GLY A 139 -3.02 -8.74 11.06
C GLY A 139 -1.71 -9.48 10.71
N HIS A 140 -1.61 -10.78 10.96
CA HIS A 140 -0.42 -11.58 10.67
C HIS A 140 -0.01 -11.60 9.18
N GLY A 141 -0.91 -11.21 8.27
CA GLY A 141 -0.65 -11.13 6.84
C GLY A 141 0.07 -9.85 6.36
N LEU A 142 0.25 -8.84 7.22
CA LEU A 142 0.83 -7.56 6.80
C LEU A 142 2.28 -7.68 6.37
N GLY A 143 3.12 -8.29 7.20
CA GLY A 143 4.53 -8.49 6.88
C GLY A 143 4.73 -9.28 5.58
N ARG A 144 3.88 -10.31 5.33
CA ARG A 144 3.88 -11.03 4.06
C ARG A 144 3.51 -10.14 2.89
N GLY A 145 2.54 -9.23 3.07
CA GLY A 145 2.16 -8.25 2.03
C GLY A 145 3.32 -7.31 1.67
N VAL A 146 3.99 -6.77 2.68
CA VAL A 146 5.21 -5.96 2.49
C VAL A 146 6.25 -6.74 1.70
N PHE A 147 6.53 -7.97 2.12
CA PHE A 147 7.50 -8.83 1.44
C PHE A 147 7.10 -9.15 0.00
N GLN A 148 5.82 -9.42 -0.30
CA GLN A 148 5.36 -9.69 -1.66
C GLN A 148 5.57 -8.48 -2.58
N VAL A 149 5.35 -7.26 -2.08
CA VAL A 149 5.64 -6.03 -2.85
C VAL A 149 7.13 -5.89 -3.10
N LEU A 150 7.99 -6.08 -2.10
CA LEU A 150 9.44 -6.00 -2.24
C LEU A 150 9.99 -7.08 -3.17
N ALA A 151 9.44 -8.29 -3.11
CA ALA A 151 9.85 -9.41 -3.95
C ALA A 151 9.67 -9.15 -5.45
N LEU A 152 8.74 -8.26 -5.84
CA LEU A 152 8.60 -7.83 -7.24
C LEU A 152 9.85 -7.10 -7.76
N ALA A 153 10.53 -6.34 -6.90
CA ALA A 153 11.75 -5.63 -7.27
C ALA A 153 13.01 -6.53 -7.22
N ALA A 154 12.94 -7.67 -6.53
CA ALA A 154 14.07 -8.55 -6.25
C ALA A 154 14.95 -8.91 -7.47
N PRO A 155 14.40 -9.23 -8.66
CA PRO A 155 15.19 -9.56 -9.85
C PRO A 155 16.04 -8.41 -10.38
N TYR A 156 15.69 -7.17 -10.01
CA TYR A 156 16.32 -5.95 -10.51
C TYR A 156 17.30 -5.33 -9.49
N LEU A 157 17.34 -5.82 -8.26
CA LEU A 157 18.20 -5.29 -7.21
C LEU A 157 19.67 -5.66 -7.46
N ALA A 158 20.57 -4.76 -7.10
CA ALA A 158 21.99 -5.07 -7.05
C ALA A 158 22.28 -6.11 -5.94
N PRO A 159 23.41 -6.85 -6.00
CA PRO A 159 23.68 -8.01 -5.13
C PRO A 159 23.55 -7.72 -3.64
N ARG A 160 24.01 -6.54 -3.19
CA ARG A 160 23.95 -6.13 -1.79
C ARG A 160 22.51 -5.92 -1.31
N GLU A 161 21.74 -5.21 -2.11
CA GLU A 161 20.33 -4.91 -1.83
C GLU A 161 19.47 -6.17 -1.90
N ARG A 162 19.82 -7.09 -2.78
CA ARG A 162 19.20 -8.41 -2.86
C ARG A 162 19.47 -9.24 -1.60
N GLU A 163 20.70 -9.27 -1.12
CA GLU A 163 21.06 -9.97 0.12
C GLU A 163 20.32 -9.41 1.33
N LEU A 164 20.18 -8.08 1.41
CA LEU A 164 19.40 -7.42 2.46
C LEU A 164 17.93 -7.83 2.41
N LEU A 165 17.33 -7.86 1.20
CA LEU A 165 15.96 -8.32 1.03
C LEU A 165 15.79 -9.78 1.49
N ASP A 166 16.71 -10.66 1.17
CA ASP A 166 16.67 -12.07 1.55
C ASP A 166 16.82 -12.24 3.08
N GLN A 167 17.61 -11.39 3.75
CA GLN A 167 17.70 -11.34 5.22
C GLN A 167 16.38 -10.86 5.87
N LEU A 168 15.72 -9.85 5.29
CA LEU A 168 14.41 -9.39 5.74
C LEU A 168 13.34 -10.47 5.55
N ALA A 169 13.39 -11.20 4.44
CA ALA A 169 12.46 -12.29 4.13
C ALA A 169 12.43 -13.37 5.22
N THR A 170 13.60 -13.74 5.78
CA THR A 170 13.69 -14.76 6.83
C THR A 170 12.97 -14.36 8.12
N ARG A 171 12.82 -13.07 8.38
CA ARG A 171 12.10 -12.53 9.56
C ARG A 171 10.58 -12.63 9.42
N TYR A 172 10.06 -12.72 8.19
CA TYR A 172 8.62 -12.80 7.88
C TYR A 172 8.14 -14.20 7.48
N ALA A 173 9.06 -15.15 7.28
CA ALA A 173 8.73 -16.53 6.97
C ALA A 173 8.26 -17.33 8.20
N ASN A 174 8.47 -16.81 9.40
CA ASN A 174 8.04 -17.36 10.68
C ASN A 174 6.83 -16.60 11.23
#